data_06d7a5623430da886b34510c977d1dc8
#
_entry.id   06d7a5623430da886b34510c977d1dc8
#
_cell.length_a   1.000
_cell.length_b   1.000
_cell.length_c   1.000
_cell.angle_alpha   90.00
_cell.angle_beta   90.00
_cell.angle_gamma   90.00
#
_symmetry.space_group_name_H-M   'P 1'
#
loop_
_entity.id
_entity.type
_entity.pdbx_description
1 polymer ?
#
loop_
_entity_poly.entity_id
_entity_poly.type
_entity_poly.pdbx_seq_one_letter_code
_entity_poly.pdbx_strand_id
1 'polypeptide(L)'
;MKKNLKKWVLLLMAAITLPVTTMAQDKVEFSGNIDVVSAYLWRGQKLGNASLQTTAAVAYKGFSFTAWSTIAFDGNDSDEIDFTLAYENNNFSVSLTDFWMSEIGKEHTLEAQVGYDFGFLSANWYTNVYGDDKEYASYFTLTAPFSLIGLDWEAEVGATPWGTEYYGTDKFSVCDLSLGASKEINIGKSFSTTLYAKGSYNPTIEKFYGTVGISF
;
A
#
# COMPACT_ATOMS: atom_id res chain seq x y z
N MET A 1 -10.34 14.36 -19.20
CA MET A 1 -9.21 13.95 -18.37
C MET A 1 -9.07 12.42 -18.23
N LYS A 2 -10.16 11.64 -18.02
CA LYS A 2 -10.10 10.15 -17.87
C LYS A 2 -9.32 9.42 -18.98
N LYS A 3 -9.38 9.86 -20.25
CA LYS A 3 -8.65 9.23 -21.37
C LYS A 3 -7.12 9.39 -21.30
N ASN A 4 -6.63 10.43 -20.64
CA ASN A 4 -5.19 10.70 -20.57
C ASN A 4 -4.54 9.95 -19.39
N LEU A 5 -5.22 9.84 -18.25
CA LEU A 5 -4.71 9.09 -17.11
C LEU A 5 -4.48 7.61 -17.47
N LYS A 6 -5.46 6.95 -18.11
CA LYS A 6 -5.30 5.56 -18.60
C LYS A 6 -4.13 5.38 -19.56
N LYS A 7 -3.82 6.40 -20.38
CA LYS A 7 -2.64 6.35 -21.28
C LYS A 7 -1.32 6.47 -20.51
N TRP A 8 -1.26 7.28 -19.46
CA TRP A 8 -0.04 7.42 -18.66
C TRP A 8 0.22 6.19 -17.79
N VAL A 9 -0.81 5.58 -17.23
CA VAL A 9 -0.71 4.30 -16.50
C VAL A 9 -0.25 3.18 -17.43
N LEU A 10 -0.80 3.07 -18.65
CA LEU A 10 -0.34 2.11 -19.66
C LEU A 10 1.12 2.34 -20.11
N LEU A 11 1.60 3.58 -20.12
CA LEU A 11 2.98 3.91 -20.42
C LEU A 11 3.93 3.55 -19.26
N LEU A 12 3.49 3.71 -18.00
CA LEU A 12 4.24 3.19 -16.84
C LEU A 12 4.35 1.66 -16.88
N MET A 13 3.28 0.96 -17.25
CA MET A 13 3.28 -0.51 -17.37
C MET A 13 4.28 -1.05 -18.38
N ALA A 14 4.63 -0.32 -19.42
CA ALA A 14 5.58 -0.75 -20.46
C ALA A 14 7.06 -0.65 -20.04
N ALA A 15 7.35 0.00 -18.91
CA ALA A 15 8.72 0.26 -18.46
C ALA A 15 9.25 -0.75 -17.42
N ILE A 16 8.40 -1.68 -16.92
CA ILE A 16 8.72 -2.43 -15.71
C ILE A 16 8.69 -3.95 -15.94
N THR A 17 9.77 -4.47 -16.50
CA THR A 17 10.08 -5.90 -16.51
C THR A 17 11.54 -6.15 -16.13
N LEU A 18 11.98 -5.64 -14.98
CA LEU A 18 13.32 -5.95 -14.48
C LEU A 18 13.23 -6.54 -13.07
N PRO A 19 13.80 -7.74 -12.85
CA PRO A 19 13.87 -8.32 -11.50
C PRO A 19 14.82 -7.47 -10.64
N VAL A 20 14.33 -7.08 -9.45
CA VAL A 20 15.17 -6.42 -8.45
C VAL A 20 16.11 -7.44 -7.82
N THR A 21 17.39 -7.28 -8.06
CA THR A 21 18.41 -7.96 -7.26
C THR A 21 18.93 -6.99 -6.21
N THR A 22 18.67 -7.32 -4.94
CA THR A 22 19.31 -6.68 -3.80
C THR A 22 20.82 -6.85 -3.89
N MET A 23 21.55 -5.77 -3.90
CA MET A 23 22.94 -5.58 -3.49
C MET A 23 23.65 -4.49 -4.29
N ALA A 24 23.87 -3.41 -3.68
CA ALA A 24 24.99 -2.49 -3.68
C ALA A 24 24.51 -1.05 -3.55
N GLN A 25 24.75 -0.48 -2.41
CA GLN A 25 24.39 0.89 -1.99
C GLN A 25 24.85 2.04 -2.93
N ASP A 26 25.53 1.72 -4.00
CA ASP A 26 26.11 2.71 -4.94
C ASP A 26 25.49 2.68 -6.36
N LYS A 27 24.40 1.94 -6.55
CA LYS A 27 23.68 1.89 -7.84
C LYS A 27 22.23 2.33 -7.66
N VAL A 28 21.70 2.98 -8.69
CA VAL A 28 20.27 3.25 -8.81
C VAL A 28 19.56 1.94 -9.09
N GLU A 29 18.55 1.64 -8.33
CA GLU A 29 17.70 0.44 -8.46
C GLU A 29 16.32 0.85 -8.97
N PHE A 30 15.77 0.07 -9.88
CA PHE A 30 14.41 0.22 -10.39
C PHE A 30 13.61 -1.03 -10.02
N SER A 31 12.39 -0.85 -9.56
CA SER A 31 11.47 -1.94 -9.24
C SER A 31 10.05 -1.60 -9.66
N GLY A 32 9.23 -2.63 -9.74
CA GLY A 32 7.82 -2.45 -9.99
C GLY A 32 7.07 -3.78 -9.97
N ASN A 33 5.77 -3.70 -9.77
CA ASN A 33 4.86 -4.83 -9.84
C ASN A 33 3.51 -4.43 -10.41
N ILE A 34 2.75 -5.44 -10.80
CA ILE A 34 1.39 -5.33 -11.28
C ILE A 34 0.56 -6.33 -10.48
N ASP A 35 -0.46 -5.83 -9.78
CA ASP A 35 -1.38 -6.64 -9.00
C ASP A 35 -2.76 -6.63 -9.63
N VAL A 36 -3.38 -7.80 -9.70
CA VAL A 36 -4.81 -7.94 -9.97
C VAL A 36 -5.47 -8.39 -8.68
N VAL A 37 -6.36 -7.57 -8.13
CA VAL A 37 -7.00 -7.79 -6.83
C VAL A 37 -8.51 -7.88 -6.95
N SER A 38 -9.13 -8.66 -6.08
CA SER A 38 -10.60 -8.79 -6.02
C SER A 38 -11.27 -7.64 -5.25
N ALA A 39 -10.52 -6.93 -4.41
CA ALA A 39 -10.96 -5.75 -3.67
C ALA A 39 -9.75 -4.90 -3.27
N TYR A 40 -9.89 -3.59 -3.29
CA TYR A 40 -8.92 -2.66 -2.74
C TYR A 40 -9.21 -2.48 -1.25
N LEU A 41 -8.35 -3.03 -0.40
CA LEU A 41 -8.42 -2.89 1.06
C LEU A 41 -7.32 -1.96 1.55
N TRP A 42 -7.68 -1.04 2.44
CA TRP A 42 -6.74 -0.09 3.04
C TRP A 42 -7.15 0.21 4.49
N ARG A 43 -6.26 -0.07 5.44
CA ARG A 43 -6.41 0.26 6.87
C ARG A 43 -7.77 -0.14 7.45
N GLY A 44 -8.18 -1.40 7.25
CA GLY A 44 -9.46 -1.91 7.75
C GLY A 44 -10.70 -1.42 6.99
N GLN A 45 -10.52 -0.80 5.82
CA GLN A 45 -11.57 -0.29 4.96
C GLN A 45 -11.50 -0.95 3.57
N LYS A 46 -12.65 -1.11 2.93
CA LYS A 46 -12.73 -1.45 1.52
C LYS A 46 -12.96 -0.18 0.72
N LEU A 47 -11.94 0.27 -0.01
CA LEU A 47 -11.98 1.48 -0.82
C LEU A 47 -12.48 1.22 -2.25
N GLY A 48 -12.32 0.00 -2.75
CA GLY A 48 -12.74 -0.34 -4.11
C GLY A 48 -13.02 -1.83 -4.31
N ASN A 49 -13.62 -2.14 -5.47
CA ASN A 49 -13.86 -3.49 -5.93
C ASN A 49 -12.61 -4.05 -6.65
N ALA A 50 -12.84 -5.03 -7.54
CA ALA A 50 -11.75 -5.61 -8.31
C ALA A 50 -11.04 -4.56 -9.17
N SER A 51 -9.71 -4.55 -9.08
CA SER A 51 -8.89 -3.51 -9.73
C SER A 51 -7.54 -4.05 -10.18
N LEU A 52 -6.92 -3.30 -11.09
CA LEU A 52 -5.53 -3.39 -11.43
C LEU A 52 -4.76 -2.37 -10.60
N GLN A 53 -3.75 -2.82 -9.85
CA GLN A 53 -2.87 -1.95 -9.09
C GLN A 53 -1.46 -2.06 -9.64
N THR A 54 -0.77 -0.92 -9.79
CA THR A 54 0.58 -0.90 -10.37
C THR A 54 1.51 -0.10 -9.48
N THR A 55 2.73 -0.57 -9.34
CA THR A 55 3.81 0.11 -8.62
C THR A 55 5.01 0.31 -9.53
N ALA A 56 5.65 1.46 -9.45
CA ALA A 56 6.95 1.73 -10.03
C ALA A 56 7.80 2.50 -9.03
N ALA A 57 9.03 2.06 -8.80
CA ALA A 57 9.91 2.71 -7.85
C ALA A 57 11.33 2.83 -8.39
N VAL A 58 12.02 3.87 -7.91
CA VAL A 58 13.46 4.07 -8.06
C VAL A 58 14.07 4.31 -6.69
N ALA A 59 15.20 3.65 -6.41
CA ALA A 59 15.89 3.78 -5.13
C ALA A 59 17.38 4.07 -5.31
N TYR A 60 17.95 4.85 -4.40
CA TYR A 60 19.37 5.17 -4.32
C TYR A 60 19.78 5.60 -2.92
N LYS A 61 20.74 4.89 -2.33
CA LYS A 61 21.34 5.22 -1.01
C LYS A 61 20.33 5.47 0.11
N GLY A 62 19.34 4.60 0.20
CA GLY A 62 18.27 4.68 1.20
C GLY A 62 17.11 5.60 0.83
N PHE A 63 17.27 6.48 -0.16
CA PHE A 63 16.14 7.23 -0.71
C PHE A 63 15.39 6.41 -1.74
N SER A 64 14.07 6.54 -1.77
CA SER A 64 13.23 5.97 -2.82
C SER A 64 12.14 6.94 -3.23
N PHE A 65 11.76 6.85 -4.50
CA PHE A 65 10.56 7.50 -5.04
C PHE A 65 9.68 6.42 -5.67
N THR A 66 8.44 6.34 -5.22
CA THR A 66 7.46 5.34 -5.67
C THR A 66 6.24 6.04 -6.25
N ALA A 67 5.78 5.55 -7.38
CA ALA A 67 4.46 5.86 -7.93
C ALA A 67 3.60 4.58 -7.84
N TRP A 68 2.45 4.69 -7.19
CA TRP A 68 1.45 3.63 -7.13
C TRP A 68 0.16 4.09 -7.78
N SER A 69 -0.62 3.17 -8.34
CA SER A 69 -1.95 3.51 -8.85
C SER A 69 -2.90 2.34 -8.80
N THR A 70 -4.21 2.63 -8.74
CA THR A 70 -5.29 1.67 -8.89
C THR A 70 -6.27 2.09 -9.98
N ILE A 71 -6.78 1.11 -10.74
CA ILE A 71 -7.82 1.29 -11.77
C ILE A 71 -8.88 0.23 -11.54
N ALA A 72 -10.08 0.64 -11.17
CA ALA A 72 -11.21 -0.25 -10.98
C ALA A 72 -11.71 -0.86 -12.31
N PHE A 73 -12.05 -2.15 -12.31
CA PHE A 73 -12.53 -2.81 -13.51
C PHE A 73 -13.99 -2.48 -13.85
N ASP A 74 -14.79 -2.17 -12.84
CA ASP A 74 -16.21 -1.83 -13.04
C ASP A 74 -16.45 -0.37 -13.41
N GLY A 75 -15.41 0.49 -13.27
CA GLY A 75 -15.46 1.90 -13.62
C GLY A 75 -16.32 2.75 -12.68
N ASN A 76 -16.78 2.20 -11.55
CA ASN A 76 -17.60 2.91 -10.56
C ASN A 76 -16.79 3.41 -9.37
N ASP A 77 -15.61 2.81 -9.13
CA ASP A 77 -14.70 3.21 -8.07
C ASP A 77 -13.75 4.31 -8.56
N SER A 78 -13.24 5.09 -7.64
CA SER A 78 -12.28 6.15 -7.93
C SER A 78 -10.95 5.56 -8.37
N ASP A 79 -10.42 6.04 -9.48
CA ASP A 79 -9.04 5.78 -9.86
C ASP A 79 -8.12 6.65 -8.97
N GLU A 80 -7.01 6.09 -8.49
CA GLU A 80 -6.07 6.75 -7.58
C GLU A 80 -4.64 6.64 -8.09
N ILE A 81 -3.84 7.66 -7.84
CA ILE A 81 -2.39 7.65 -8.04
C ILE A 81 -1.73 8.28 -6.83
N ASP A 82 -0.77 7.57 -6.25
CA ASP A 82 0.00 8.03 -5.10
C ASP A 82 1.46 8.19 -5.47
N PHE A 83 2.08 9.22 -4.88
CA PHE A 83 3.52 9.46 -5.00
C PHE A 83 4.14 9.47 -3.62
N THR A 84 5.11 8.59 -3.39
CA THR A 84 5.81 8.48 -2.11
C THR A 84 7.29 8.81 -2.28
N LEU A 85 7.78 9.72 -1.47
CA LEU A 85 9.21 9.94 -1.25
C LEU A 85 9.56 9.35 0.11
N ALA A 86 10.52 8.41 0.16
CA ALA A 86 10.92 7.77 1.41
C ALA A 86 12.44 7.79 1.60
N TYR A 87 12.83 7.66 2.86
CA TYR A 87 14.20 7.39 3.26
C TYR A 87 14.22 6.29 4.30
N GLU A 88 15.06 5.28 4.07
CA GLU A 88 15.27 4.15 4.96
C GLU A 88 16.75 4.04 5.33
N ASN A 89 17.02 3.82 6.59
CA ASN A 89 18.37 3.59 7.10
C ASN A 89 18.33 2.56 8.22
N ASN A 90 18.92 1.40 7.97
CA ASN A 90 18.84 0.21 8.84
C ASN A 90 17.36 -0.15 9.11
N ASN A 91 16.94 0.05 10.37
CA ASN A 91 15.59 -0.32 10.82
C ASN A 91 14.62 0.88 10.87
N PHE A 92 15.08 2.08 10.55
CA PHE A 92 14.28 3.30 10.62
C PHE A 92 13.82 3.72 9.23
N SER A 93 12.57 4.13 9.12
CA SER A 93 11.98 4.67 7.88
C SER A 93 11.24 5.96 8.13
N VAL A 94 11.27 6.85 7.15
CA VAL A 94 10.39 8.02 7.06
C VAL A 94 9.90 8.16 5.63
N SER A 95 8.65 8.60 5.45
CA SER A 95 8.14 8.92 4.12
C SER A 95 7.14 10.07 4.12
N LEU A 96 6.93 10.62 2.94
CA LEU A 96 5.86 11.56 2.62
C LEU A 96 5.14 11.01 1.39
N THR A 97 3.84 10.76 1.51
CA THR A 97 2.98 10.26 0.44
C THR A 97 1.96 11.32 0.06
N ASP A 98 1.81 11.55 -1.22
CA ASP A 98 0.75 12.36 -1.82
C ASP A 98 -0.31 11.42 -2.40
N PHE A 99 -1.47 11.37 -1.77
CA PHE A 99 -2.65 10.65 -2.24
C PHE A 99 -3.44 11.55 -3.20
N TRP A 100 -3.62 11.08 -4.43
CA TRP A 100 -4.35 11.82 -5.44
C TRP A 100 -5.45 10.97 -6.07
N MET A 101 -6.68 11.21 -5.63
CA MET A 101 -7.87 10.53 -6.13
C MET A 101 -8.52 11.32 -7.28
N SER A 102 -8.67 10.68 -8.44
CA SER A 102 -9.06 11.37 -9.69
C SER A 102 -10.53 11.83 -9.75
N GLU A 103 -11.44 11.23 -8.98
CA GLU A 103 -12.87 11.60 -8.97
C GLU A 103 -13.20 12.65 -7.90
N ILE A 104 -12.55 12.57 -6.79
CA ILE A 104 -12.57 13.60 -5.74
C ILE A 104 -11.78 14.83 -6.24
N GLY A 105 -10.92 14.63 -7.17
CA GLY A 105 -10.39 15.40 -8.30
C GLY A 105 -9.84 16.74 -8.04
N LYS A 106 -9.63 17.12 -6.83
CA LYS A 106 -9.21 18.50 -6.61
C LYS A 106 -8.26 18.68 -5.46
N GLU A 107 -8.19 17.76 -4.54
CA GLU A 107 -7.36 18.00 -3.37
C GLU A 107 -6.43 16.82 -3.12
N HIS A 108 -5.18 17.15 -2.94
CA HIS A 108 -4.13 16.24 -2.55
C HIS A 108 -4.15 16.07 -1.04
N THR A 109 -3.95 14.87 -0.56
CA THR A 109 -3.70 14.62 0.86
C THR A 109 -2.25 14.18 1.02
N LEU A 110 -1.46 14.96 1.77
CA LEU A 110 -0.10 14.59 2.11
C LEU A 110 -0.08 13.92 3.47
N GLU A 111 0.47 12.71 3.51
CA GLU A 111 0.67 11.94 4.73
C GLU A 111 2.16 11.76 5.00
N ALA A 112 2.58 12.10 6.21
CA ALA A 112 3.90 11.79 6.74
C ALA A 112 3.87 10.47 7.50
N GLN A 113 4.93 9.66 7.34
CA GLN A 113 5.11 8.39 8.05
C GLN A 113 6.47 8.37 8.74
N VAL A 114 6.50 7.73 9.91
CA VAL A 114 7.71 7.28 10.59
C VAL A 114 7.54 5.83 11.01
N GLY A 115 8.57 5.00 10.78
CA GLY A 115 8.53 3.57 11.09
C GLY A 115 9.83 3.06 11.71
N TYR A 116 9.70 1.95 12.42
CA TYR A 116 10.82 1.19 12.94
C TYR A 116 10.55 -0.31 12.84
N ASP A 117 11.52 -1.04 12.30
CA ASP A 117 11.52 -2.50 12.19
C ASP A 117 12.37 -3.12 13.30
N PHE A 118 11.73 -3.91 14.18
CA PHE A 118 12.38 -4.67 15.25
C PHE A 118 12.85 -6.06 14.78
N GLY A 119 12.66 -6.40 13.50
CA GLY A 119 12.99 -7.68 12.90
C GLY A 119 11.86 -8.72 13.01
N PHE A 120 11.20 -8.85 14.13
CA PHE A 120 10.03 -9.73 14.35
C PHE A 120 8.69 -8.99 14.32
N LEU A 121 8.73 -7.69 14.41
CA LEU A 121 7.59 -6.77 14.42
C LEU A 121 8.03 -5.44 13.83
N SER A 122 7.22 -4.81 13.03
CA SER A 122 7.36 -3.41 12.64
C SER A 122 6.27 -2.56 13.27
N ALA A 123 6.62 -1.29 13.57
CA ALA A 123 5.71 -0.28 14.08
C ALA A 123 5.77 0.95 13.18
N ASN A 124 4.61 1.44 12.73
CA ASN A 124 4.54 2.62 11.88
C ASN A 124 3.50 3.60 12.40
N TRP A 125 3.80 4.88 12.29
CA TRP A 125 2.91 5.99 12.58
C TRP A 125 2.75 6.82 11.32
N TYR A 126 1.52 7.15 10.99
CA TYR A 126 1.11 7.95 9.84
C TYR A 126 0.31 9.15 10.31
N THR A 127 0.45 10.29 9.66
CA THR A 127 -0.33 11.50 9.96
C THR A 127 -0.55 12.30 8.70
N ASN A 128 -1.81 12.65 8.40
CA ASN A 128 -2.12 13.63 7.36
C ASN A 128 -1.61 15.01 7.78
N VAL A 129 -0.73 15.59 6.97
CA VAL A 129 -0.08 16.89 7.27
C VAL A 129 -0.57 18.02 6.38
N TYR A 130 -1.25 17.68 5.28
CA TYR A 130 -1.83 18.64 4.35
C TYR A 130 -3.00 18.01 3.60
N GLY A 131 -3.96 18.84 3.14
CA GLY A 131 -5.10 18.43 2.33
C GLY A 131 -6.44 18.76 2.98
N ASP A 132 -7.48 18.02 2.63
CA ASP A 132 -8.84 18.22 3.13
C ASP A 132 -9.02 17.89 4.59
N ASP A 133 -8.20 16.95 5.09
CA ASP A 133 -8.24 16.56 6.49
C ASP A 133 -7.67 17.68 7.38
N LYS A 134 -8.55 18.34 8.13
CA LYS A 134 -8.21 19.40 9.09
C LYS A 134 -7.97 18.87 10.51
N GLU A 135 -8.15 17.56 10.72
CA GLU A 135 -8.07 16.91 12.04
C GLU A 135 -6.72 16.22 12.24
N TYR A 136 -5.83 16.27 11.24
CA TYR A 136 -4.54 15.57 11.24
C TYR A 136 -4.74 14.08 11.53
N ALA A 137 -5.65 13.44 10.78
CA ALA A 137 -5.96 12.04 10.94
C ALA A 137 -4.68 11.22 10.99
N SER A 138 -4.56 10.44 12.07
CA SER A 138 -3.37 9.65 12.31
C SER A 138 -3.71 8.19 12.43
N TYR A 139 -2.76 7.35 12.05
CA TYR A 139 -2.91 5.91 12.07
C TYR A 139 -1.61 5.27 12.58
N PHE A 140 -1.77 4.24 13.37
CA PHE A 140 -0.65 3.48 13.91
C PHE A 140 -0.81 2.01 13.55
N THR A 141 0.25 1.35 13.11
CA THR A 141 0.25 -0.10 12.86
C THR A 141 1.33 -0.82 13.63
N LEU A 142 1.00 -2.05 14.01
CA LEU A 142 1.95 -3.09 14.39
C LEU A 142 1.76 -4.26 13.43
N THR A 143 2.84 -4.64 12.73
CA THR A 143 2.82 -5.69 11.70
C THR A 143 3.87 -6.75 12.02
N ALA A 144 3.45 -8.01 12.07
CA ALA A 144 4.31 -9.15 12.38
C ALA A 144 4.32 -10.15 11.22
N PRO A 145 5.45 -10.28 10.48
CA PRO A 145 5.63 -11.32 9.48
C PRO A 145 6.02 -12.65 10.13
N PHE A 146 5.53 -13.76 9.58
CA PHE A 146 5.93 -15.11 9.97
C PHE A 146 5.70 -16.13 8.86
N SER A 147 6.39 -17.27 8.89
CA SER A 147 6.18 -18.35 7.92
C SER A 147 5.54 -19.55 8.61
N LEU A 148 4.47 -20.08 8.03
CA LEU A 148 3.76 -21.24 8.54
C LEU A 148 3.20 -22.09 7.39
N ILE A 149 3.35 -23.42 7.47
CA ILE A 149 2.87 -24.41 6.47
C ILE A 149 3.28 -24.11 5.02
N GLY A 150 4.48 -23.51 4.84
CA GLY A 150 5.03 -23.19 3.52
C GLY A 150 4.37 -22.00 2.83
N LEU A 151 3.69 -21.17 3.59
CA LEU A 151 3.19 -19.84 3.21
C LEU A 151 3.88 -18.77 4.04
N ASP A 152 3.99 -17.59 3.48
CA ASP A 152 4.40 -16.38 4.18
C ASP A 152 3.14 -15.66 4.68
N TRP A 153 3.14 -15.34 5.97
CA TRP A 153 2.01 -14.74 6.67
C TRP A 153 2.39 -13.37 7.21
N GLU A 154 1.39 -12.51 7.30
CA GLU A 154 1.50 -11.21 7.93
C GLU A 154 0.26 -10.95 8.78
N ALA A 155 0.46 -10.70 10.08
CA ALA A 155 -0.57 -10.25 10.98
C ALA A 155 -0.39 -8.76 11.28
N GLU A 156 -1.47 -7.97 11.20
CA GLU A 156 -1.43 -6.54 11.44
C GLU A 156 -2.54 -6.11 12.39
N VAL A 157 -2.20 -5.20 13.28
CA VAL A 157 -3.15 -4.42 14.09
C VAL A 157 -2.96 -2.96 13.75
N GLY A 158 -4.06 -2.30 13.37
CA GLY A 158 -4.09 -0.88 13.05
C GLY A 158 -5.08 -0.12 13.90
N ALA A 159 -4.73 1.10 14.33
CA ALA A 159 -5.56 1.94 15.17
C ALA A 159 -5.40 3.42 14.83
N THR A 160 -6.47 4.20 15.01
CA THR A 160 -6.40 5.65 15.09
C THR A 160 -6.25 6.09 16.55
N PRO A 161 -5.27 6.97 16.85
CA PRO A 161 -5.00 7.38 18.25
C PRO A 161 -6.03 8.36 18.81
N TRP A 162 -6.79 9.05 17.96
CA TRP A 162 -7.88 9.96 18.32
C TRP A 162 -9.00 9.92 17.30
N GLY A 163 -10.12 10.56 17.60
CA GLY A 163 -11.25 10.63 16.70
C GLY A 163 -10.97 11.51 15.49
N THR A 164 -11.39 11.04 14.32
CA THR A 164 -11.39 11.79 13.07
C THR A 164 -12.52 11.29 12.15
N GLU A 165 -13.08 12.18 11.34
CA GLU A 165 -14.03 11.79 10.29
C GLU A 165 -13.38 10.87 9.25
N TYR A 166 -12.07 11.04 9.01
CA TYR A 166 -11.29 10.24 8.05
C TYR A 166 -11.32 8.73 8.34
N TYR A 167 -11.34 8.34 9.61
CA TYR A 167 -11.46 6.93 10.04
C TYR A 167 -12.85 6.60 10.61
N GLY A 168 -13.80 7.55 10.56
CA GLY A 168 -15.18 7.34 10.99
C GLY A 168 -15.34 7.07 12.50
N THR A 169 -14.52 7.70 13.33
CA THR A 169 -14.53 7.51 14.78
C THR A 169 -14.30 8.83 15.52
N ASP A 170 -14.83 8.93 16.75
CA ASP A 170 -14.74 10.09 17.65
C ASP A 170 -13.69 9.94 18.76
N LYS A 171 -12.94 8.82 18.78
CA LYS A 171 -12.01 8.48 19.86
C LYS A 171 -10.92 7.53 19.37
N PHE A 172 -9.99 7.16 20.26
CA PHE A 172 -9.10 6.04 20.00
C PHE A 172 -9.89 4.81 19.58
N SER A 173 -9.52 4.21 18.45
CA SER A 173 -10.20 3.04 17.92
C SER A 173 -9.25 2.11 17.18
N VAL A 174 -9.38 0.82 17.44
CA VAL A 174 -8.76 -0.20 16.60
C VAL A 174 -9.61 -0.32 15.33
N CYS A 175 -9.01 -0.01 14.18
CA CYS A 175 -9.71 0.04 12.89
C CYS A 175 -9.37 -1.16 12.01
N ASP A 176 -8.27 -1.87 12.28
CA ASP A 176 -7.84 -3.00 11.47
C ASP A 176 -7.26 -4.12 12.32
N LEU A 177 -7.80 -5.30 12.15
CA LEU A 177 -7.24 -6.57 12.60
C LEU A 177 -7.15 -7.45 11.36
N SER A 178 -5.96 -7.55 10.77
CA SER A 178 -5.83 -8.27 9.50
C SER A 178 -4.82 -9.40 9.56
N LEU A 179 -5.05 -10.37 8.69
CA LEU A 179 -4.19 -11.51 8.46
C LEU A 179 -4.09 -11.74 6.95
N GLY A 180 -2.88 -11.69 6.44
CA GLY A 180 -2.52 -12.01 5.06
C GLY A 180 -1.75 -13.30 4.97
N ALA A 181 -1.88 -13.99 3.84
CA ALA A 181 -1.05 -15.12 3.47
C ALA A 181 -0.64 -15.00 2.01
N SER A 182 0.60 -15.34 1.69
CA SER A 182 1.10 -15.29 0.32
C SER A 182 1.94 -16.52 -0.01
N LYS A 183 2.05 -16.77 -1.32
CA LYS A 183 2.88 -17.83 -1.88
C LYS A 183 3.48 -17.39 -3.19
N GLU A 184 4.81 -17.39 -3.26
CA GLU A 184 5.50 -17.26 -4.54
C GLU A 184 5.41 -18.59 -5.32
N ILE A 185 5.06 -18.47 -6.61
CA ILE A 185 4.94 -19.56 -7.56
C ILE A 185 5.90 -19.31 -8.72
N ASN A 186 6.88 -20.17 -8.88
CA ASN A 186 7.81 -20.11 -10.00
C ASN A 186 7.15 -20.65 -11.27
N ILE A 187 7.06 -19.82 -12.31
CA ILE A 187 6.56 -20.19 -13.63
C ILE A 187 7.76 -20.29 -14.58
N GLY A 188 8.33 -21.49 -14.67
CA GLY A 188 9.53 -21.70 -15.46
C GLY A 188 10.83 -21.28 -14.74
N LYS A 189 11.86 -20.88 -15.50
CA LYS A 189 13.22 -20.63 -14.96
C LYS A 189 13.51 -19.17 -14.58
N SER A 190 12.68 -18.23 -15.03
CA SER A 190 13.00 -16.81 -14.95
C SER A 190 11.78 -15.91 -14.63
N PHE A 191 10.64 -16.51 -14.34
CA PHE A 191 9.43 -15.77 -14.01
C PHE A 191 8.75 -16.39 -12.79
N SER A 192 8.41 -15.56 -11.83
CA SER A 192 7.58 -15.93 -10.68
C SER A 192 6.39 -15.00 -10.54
N THR A 193 5.36 -15.47 -9.88
CA THR A 193 4.18 -14.70 -9.52
C THR A 193 3.83 -15.00 -8.08
N THR A 194 3.23 -14.04 -7.38
CA THR A 194 2.80 -14.23 -6.00
C THR A 194 1.28 -14.28 -5.93
N LEU A 195 0.73 -15.38 -5.41
CA LEU A 195 -0.67 -15.44 -5.02
C LEU A 195 -0.80 -15.01 -3.57
N TYR A 196 -1.79 -14.21 -3.26
CA TYR A 196 -2.05 -13.81 -1.89
C TYR A 196 -3.53 -13.67 -1.57
N ALA A 197 -3.85 -13.75 -0.28
CA ALA A 197 -5.16 -13.46 0.28
C ALA A 197 -4.99 -12.67 1.58
N LYS A 198 -5.85 -11.70 1.84
CA LYS A 198 -5.90 -10.93 3.10
C LYS A 198 -7.34 -10.86 3.59
N GLY A 199 -7.54 -11.17 4.87
CA GLY A 199 -8.75 -10.86 5.61
C GLY A 199 -8.49 -9.71 6.57
N SER A 200 -9.44 -8.80 6.69
CA SER A 200 -9.39 -7.62 7.55
C SER A 200 -10.72 -7.46 8.28
N TYR A 201 -10.68 -7.36 9.59
CA TYR A 201 -11.84 -7.02 10.43
C TYR A 201 -11.65 -5.63 11.02
N ASN A 202 -12.63 -4.77 10.79
CA ASN A 202 -12.68 -3.45 11.40
C ASN A 202 -13.62 -3.46 12.60
N PRO A 203 -13.10 -3.50 13.86
CA PRO A 203 -13.94 -3.55 15.07
C PRO A 203 -14.77 -2.29 15.28
N THR A 204 -14.34 -1.13 14.77
CA THR A 204 -15.02 0.15 14.97
C THR A 204 -16.38 0.19 14.26
N ILE A 205 -16.46 -0.42 13.08
CA ILE A 205 -17.69 -0.48 12.27
C ILE A 205 -18.25 -1.89 12.15
N GLU A 206 -17.67 -2.86 12.86
CA GLU A 206 -18.07 -4.27 12.90
C GLU A 206 -18.17 -4.93 11.52
N LYS A 207 -17.22 -4.62 10.62
CA LYS A 207 -17.18 -5.17 9.26
C LYS A 207 -15.96 -6.02 9.03
N PHE A 208 -16.17 -7.09 8.28
CA PHE A 208 -15.12 -7.95 7.75
C PHE A 208 -15.02 -7.77 6.25
N TYR A 209 -13.78 -7.66 5.77
CA TYR A 209 -13.44 -7.57 4.37
C TYR A 209 -12.42 -8.64 4.01
N GLY A 210 -12.41 -9.04 2.73
CA GLY A 210 -11.42 -9.96 2.21
C GLY A 210 -11.01 -9.60 0.80
N THR A 211 -9.77 -9.87 0.48
CA THR A 211 -9.26 -9.77 -0.89
C THR A 211 -8.39 -10.97 -1.22
N VAL A 212 -8.39 -11.34 -2.49
CA VAL A 212 -7.42 -12.25 -3.09
C VAL A 212 -6.78 -11.53 -4.26
N GLY A 213 -5.51 -11.81 -4.51
CA GLY A 213 -4.77 -11.14 -5.57
C GLY A 213 -3.66 -12.03 -6.14
N ILE A 214 -3.20 -11.59 -7.31
CA ILE A 214 -2.02 -12.11 -7.99
C ILE A 214 -1.11 -10.95 -8.34
N SER A 215 0.17 -11.08 -8.01
CA SER A 215 1.23 -10.09 -8.26
C SER A 215 2.24 -10.63 -9.26
N PHE A 216 2.63 -9.79 -10.21
CA PHE A 216 3.58 -10.07 -11.28
C PHE A 216 4.78 -9.14 -11.25
#